data_9c3ee4ec23aa19310338595e4dee609a
#
_entry.id   9c3ee4ec23aa19310338595e4dee609a
#
_cell.length_a   1.000
_cell.length_b   1.000
_cell.length_c   1.000
_cell.angle_alpha   90.00
_cell.angle_beta   90.00
_cell.angle_gamma   90.00
#
_symmetry.space_group_name_H-M   'P 1'
#
loop_
_entity.id
_entity.type
_entity.pdbx_description
1 polymer ?
#
loop_
_entity_poly.entity_id
_entity_poly.type
_entity_poly.pdbx_seq_one_letter_code
_entity_poly.pdbx_strand_id
1 'polypeptide(L)'
;MNYNFKYRLAFPLNLSFFKRFFLLMIAFSLGSSMGFAQILEGVDYSHLRQVYHTFDMAGEDVFGQRFPAENYTFVDPVTGVTVNALTTSRHSSSKMYQTHPQWTPDGRYVVFTSNRTARQERGGGQAYALSMENFEIVQITTGDRGHNLHLGWHKNSAYLLRENQVVELKLDELLRDSEQGKVGEPDDYEVILGNIPDSIRPSGLGLDANEKRVFFSSRLEKDLSAIYSFDFETGKTTQLLEVPVWIGHLQANPYVSGEMMYCWETGGDSPQRMWYLSVNADGTVTNRPVYQERDNDWVTHEVFMGPDRILFHLMGHLDRLQVNQTGLYSLNVRTNELTFHGQTGGGGYWHCNASPDQKYIVADTFDGKLYRISATNPEEVVLLTQGHRLQSISPFTKEAHLHPSISPDGKWVLINSSLLTDSDIMLIPLLP
;
A
#
# COMPACT_ATOMS: atom_id res chain seq x y z
N MET A 1 -13.84 -4.55 -41.30
CA MET A 1 -14.54 -3.27 -41.30
C MET A 1 -13.71 -2.28 -40.46
N ASN A 2 -13.09 -1.33 -41.16
CA ASN A 2 -12.22 -0.33 -40.55
C ASN A 2 -13.07 0.80 -39.97
N TYR A 3 -12.99 1.06 -38.69
CA TYR A 3 -13.45 2.29 -38.08
C TYR A 3 -12.25 3.11 -37.61
N ASN A 4 -11.89 4.11 -38.43
CA ASN A 4 -11.04 5.23 -38.05
C ASN A 4 -11.93 6.29 -37.37
N PHE A 5 -11.77 6.53 -36.09
CA PHE A 5 -12.26 7.75 -35.44
C PHE A 5 -11.06 8.59 -34.96
N LYS A 6 -10.72 9.59 -35.76
CA LYS A 6 -9.89 10.73 -35.33
C LYS A 6 -10.85 11.82 -34.81
N TYR A 7 -10.86 12.05 -33.51
CA TYR A 7 -11.31 13.30 -32.95
C TYR A 7 -10.14 13.98 -32.24
N ARG A 8 -9.56 14.99 -32.91
CA ARG A 8 -8.77 16.04 -32.26
C ARG A 8 -9.75 17.12 -31.81
N LEU A 9 -10.04 17.19 -30.53
CA LEU A 9 -10.60 18.37 -29.90
C LEU A 9 -9.43 19.19 -29.33
N ALA A 10 -9.07 20.25 -30.06
CA ALA A 10 -8.19 21.30 -29.58
C ALA A 10 -9.02 22.25 -28.72
N PHE A 11 -8.87 22.21 -27.42
CA PHE A 11 -9.35 23.27 -26.53
C PHE A 11 -8.31 24.40 -26.48
N PRO A 12 -8.71 25.66 -26.59
CA PRO A 12 -7.79 26.78 -26.41
C PRO A 12 -7.43 26.88 -24.94
N LEU A 13 -6.19 26.55 -24.61
CA LEU A 13 -5.58 26.78 -23.31
C LEU A 13 -5.55 28.29 -23.04
N ASN A 14 -6.33 28.76 -22.10
CA ASN A 14 -6.34 30.14 -21.67
C ASN A 14 -5.08 30.42 -20.81
N LEU A 15 -4.01 30.85 -21.48
CA LEU A 15 -2.70 31.15 -20.91
C LEU A 15 -2.71 32.20 -19.77
N SER A 16 -3.81 32.92 -19.58
CA SER A 16 -3.92 33.93 -18.52
C SER A 16 -4.15 33.37 -17.13
N PHE A 17 -4.75 32.19 -17.03
CA PHE A 17 -4.99 31.50 -15.75
C PHE A 17 -3.70 30.92 -15.19
N PHE A 18 -2.86 30.33 -16.04
CA PHE A 18 -1.57 29.79 -15.65
C PHE A 18 -0.54 30.85 -15.22
N LYS A 19 -0.55 32.01 -15.83
CA LYS A 19 0.36 33.12 -15.44
C LYS A 19 0.03 33.70 -14.07
N ARG A 20 -1.22 33.72 -13.63
CA ARG A 20 -1.58 34.21 -12.28
C ARG A 20 -1.25 33.18 -11.22
N PHE A 21 -1.35 31.88 -11.50
CA PHE A 21 -0.98 30.82 -10.58
C PHE A 21 0.55 30.73 -10.43
N PHE A 22 1.30 30.92 -11.50
CA PHE A 22 2.78 30.88 -11.47
C PHE A 22 3.38 32.11 -10.78
N LEU A 23 2.76 33.29 -10.88
CA LEU A 23 3.20 34.50 -10.17
C LEU A 23 2.90 34.47 -8.66
N LEU A 24 1.86 33.76 -8.22
CA LEU A 24 1.64 33.50 -6.79
C LEU A 24 2.67 32.52 -6.20
N MET A 25 3.17 31.58 -6.99
CA MET A 25 4.20 30.63 -6.55
C MET A 25 5.60 31.27 -6.45
N ILE A 26 5.93 32.26 -7.30
CA ILE A 26 7.23 32.93 -7.26
C ILE A 26 7.31 33.97 -6.13
N ALA A 27 6.20 34.55 -5.69
CA ALA A 27 6.15 35.46 -4.55
C ALA A 27 6.38 34.75 -3.19
N PHE A 28 6.25 33.43 -3.12
CA PHE A 28 6.51 32.63 -1.92
C PHE A 28 7.92 32.08 -1.81
N SER A 29 8.81 32.25 -2.81
CA SER A 29 10.13 31.64 -2.83
C SER A 29 11.29 32.56 -2.40
N LEU A 30 11.02 33.77 -1.92
CA LEU A 30 12.01 34.74 -1.44
C LEU A 30 11.69 35.26 -0.03
N GLY A 31 11.44 34.36 0.89
CA GLY A 31 11.28 34.68 2.31
C GLY A 31 11.95 33.61 3.16
N SER A 32 13.09 33.97 3.76
CA SER A 32 13.74 33.42 4.97
C SER A 32 13.05 32.19 5.56
N SER A 33 13.84 31.20 5.94
CA SER A 33 13.50 30.01 6.73
C SER A 33 12.92 30.39 8.14
N MET A 34 11.79 31.06 8.15
CA MET A 34 10.88 31.08 9.28
C MET A 34 10.10 29.77 9.21
N GLY A 35 10.24 28.92 10.22
CA GLY A 35 9.42 27.73 10.35
C GLY A 35 7.96 28.13 10.24
N PHE A 36 7.32 27.76 9.12
CA PHE A 36 5.87 27.93 9.00
C PHE A 36 5.23 27.12 10.14
N ALA A 37 4.49 27.78 10.98
CA ALA A 37 3.65 27.11 11.95
C ALA A 37 2.79 26.09 11.19
N GLN A 38 2.90 24.83 11.55
CA GLN A 38 2.14 23.74 10.92
C GLN A 38 0.75 23.74 11.54
N ILE A 39 -0.04 24.69 11.12
CA ILE A 39 -1.40 24.88 11.58
C ILE A 39 -2.33 24.19 10.60
N LEU A 40 -3.04 23.17 11.07
CA LEU A 40 -4.15 22.53 10.37
C LEU A 40 -5.43 22.82 11.11
N GLU A 41 -6.40 23.45 10.43
CA GLU A 41 -7.70 23.80 11.03
C GLU A 41 -7.61 24.55 12.38
N GLY A 42 -6.59 25.41 12.51
CA GLY A 42 -6.35 26.21 13.72
C GLY A 42 -5.52 25.50 14.81
N VAL A 43 -5.09 24.26 14.60
CA VAL A 43 -4.25 23.49 15.54
C VAL A 43 -2.80 23.52 15.12
N ASP A 44 -1.91 23.89 16.01
CA ASP A 44 -0.47 23.95 15.80
C ASP A 44 0.20 22.59 16.14
N TYR A 45 0.74 21.94 15.11
CA TYR A 45 1.48 20.67 15.21
C TYR A 45 3.00 20.87 15.24
N SER A 46 3.51 22.11 15.20
CA SER A 46 4.95 22.38 15.08
C SER A 46 5.80 21.78 16.21
N HIS A 47 5.20 21.64 17.41
CA HIS A 47 5.88 21.06 18.58
C HIS A 47 6.21 19.57 18.40
N LEU A 48 5.46 18.83 17.58
CA LEU A 48 5.71 17.42 17.31
C LEU A 48 6.91 17.20 16.40
N ARG A 49 7.26 18.17 15.55
CA ARG A 49 8.39 18.07 14.61
C ARG A 49 9.77 18.07 15.24
N GLN A 50 9.86 18.36 16.52
CA GLN A 50 11.16 18.40 17.23
C GLN A 50 11.59 17.01 17.73
N VAL A 51 10.79 15.98 17.45
CA VAL A 51 11.08 14.60 17.84
C VAL A 51 11.93 13.94 16.76
N TYR A 52 13.26 14.09 16.89
CA TYR A 52 14.19 13.33 16.09
C TYR A 52 15.01 12.43 17.01
N HIS A 53 15.04 11.14 16.73
CA HIS A 53 16.11 10.32 17.25
C HIS A 53 17.41 10.63 16.47
N THR A 54 18.43 11.03 17.21
CA THR A 54 19.73 11.44 16.66
C THR A 54 20.59 10.25 16.21
N PHE A 55 20.05 9.06 16.13
CA PHE A 55 20.77 7.90 15.61
C PHE A 55 21.04 8.11 14.12
N ASP A 56 22.22 8.59 13.84
CA ASP A 56 22.79 8.57 12.50
C ASP A 56 23.29 7.16 12.23
N MET A 57 22.35 6.30 11.90
CA MET A 57 22.64 4.95 11.42
C MET A 57 22.85 4.96 9.90
N ALA A 58 23.42 6.02 9.33
CA ALA A 58 24.06 5.97 8.01
C ALA A 58 25.19 4.93 8.09
N GLY A 59 24.79 3.73 8.39
CA GLY A 59 25.64 2.61 8.68
C GLY A 59 25.75 1.67 7.51
N GLU A 60 26.51 0.68 7.72
CA GLU A 60 26.73 -0.43 6.80
C GLU A 60 25.41 -1.16 6.56
N ASP A 61 25.19 -1.59 5.34
CA ASP A 61 24.07 -2.44 4.94
C ASP A 61 24.37 -3.87 5.41
N VAL A 62 23.93 -4.20 6.63
CA VAL A 62 24.25 -5.47 7.30
C VAL A 62 22.97 -6.28 7.56
N PHE A 63 22.88 -7.45 6.94
CA PHE A 63 21.79 -8.39 7.13
C PHE A 63 21.66 -8.83 8.59
N GLY A 64 20.45 -8.82 9.11
CA GLY A 64 20.15 -9.21 10.50
C GLY A 64 20.58 -8.19 11.55
N GLN A 65 21.14 -7.03 11.16
CA GLN A 65 21.52 -5.97 12.09
C GLN A 65 20.29 -5.48 12.87
N ARG A 66 20.49 -5.28 14.19
CA ARG A 66 19.47 -4.73 15.07
C ARG A 66 19.72 -3.24 15.31
N PHE A 67 18.62 -2.50 15.35
CA PHE A 67 18.58 -1.09 15.67
C PHE A 67 17.72 -0.89 16.92
N PRO A 68 18.05 0.07 17.80
CA PRO A 68 17.23 0.37 18.96
C PRO A 68 15.84 0.87 18.56
N ALA A 69 14.91 0.80 19.51
CA ALA A 69 13.57 1.34 19.34
C ALA A 69 13.62 2.85 19.06
N GLU A 70 12.82 3.28 18.09
CA GLU A 70 12.65 4.70 17.70
C GLU A 70 11.28 5.23 18.09
N ASN A 71 10.47 4.43 18.75
CA ASN A 71 9.06 4.73 18.98
C ASN A 71 8.86 5.99 19.84
N TYR A 72 7.86 6.77 19.47
CA TYR A 72 7.43 7.96 20.18
C TYR A 72 5.92 8.02 20.27
N THR A 73 5.39 8.21 21.46
CA THR A 73 3.95 8.26 21.71
C THR A 73 3.50 9.69 21.96
N PHE A 74 2.44 10.11 21.31
CA PHE A 74 1.81 11.41 21.52
C PHE A 74 0.28 11.27 21.47
N VAL A 75 -0.40 12.31 21.96
CA VAL A 75 -1.86 12.39 21.87
C VAL A 75 -2.22 13.34 20.74
N ASP A 76 -3.07 12.88 19.83
CA ASP A 76 -3.60 13.75 18.78
C ASP A 76 -4.37 14.92 19.42
N PRO A 77 -3.99 16.19 19.12
CA PRO A 77 -4.56 17.34 19.83
C PRO A 77 -6.03 17.62 19.50
N VAL A 78 -6.56 17.01 18.45
CA VAL A 78 -7.96 17.20 18.03
C VAL A 78 -8.85 16.07 18.54
N THR A 79 -8.39 14.83 18.39
CA THR A 79 -9.23 13.66 18.68
C THR A 79 -9.00 13.12 20.09
N GLY A 80 -7.87 13.45 20.71
CA GLY A 80 -7.45 12.86 21.99
C GLY A 80 -6.96 11.41 21.86
N VAL A 81 -6.86 10.87 20.65
CA VAL A 81 -6.40 9.50 20.43
C VAL A 81 -4.88 9.43 20.64
N THR A 82 -4.44 8.39 21.33
CA THR A 82 -3.00 8.11 21.48
C THR A 82 -2.45 7.49 20.22
N VAL A 83 -1.46 8.14 19.60
CA VAL A 83 -0.74 7.70 18.41
C VAL A 83 0.66 7.24 18.81
N ASN A 84 1.07 6.08 18.32
CA ASN A 84 2.42 5.59 18.51
C ASN A 84 3.17 5.61 17.17
N ALA A 85 4.09 6.57 17.00
CA ALA A 85 5.04 6.57 15.90
C ALA A 85 6.05 5.44 16.14
N LEU A 86 6.12 4.49 15.23
CA LEU A 86 7.02 3.33 15.34
C LEU A 86 8.43 3.66 14.84
N THR A 87 8.55 4.59 13.90
CA THR A 87 9.80 5.13 13.40
C THR A 87 9.80 6.65 13.53
N THR A 88 10.93 7.23 13.89
CA THR A 88 11.11 8.68 14.08
C THR A 88 12.50 9.15 13.66
N SER A 89 13.26 8.31 12.96
CA SER A 89 14.57 8.70 12.44
C SER A 89 14.39 9.63 11.23
N ARG A 90 15.48 10.35 10.89
CA ARG A 90 15.53 11.18 9.68
C ARG A 90 15.52 10.37 8.37
N HIS A 91 15.56 9.05 8.46
CA HIS A 91 15.50 8.15 7.31
C HIS A 91 14.06 7.84 6.98
N SER A 92 13.67 8.03 5.73
CA SER A 92 12.31 7.68 5.29
C SER A 92 12.01 6.21 5.55
N SER A 93 10.88 5.97 6.20
CA SER A 93 10.31 4.65 6.44
C SER A 93 8.91 4.57 5.86
N SER A 94 8.58 3.48 5.21
CA SER A 94 7.28 3.28 4.57
C SER A 94 6.81 1.85 4.76
N LYS A 95 5.58 1.70 5.20
CA LYS A 95 4.92 0.39 5.27
C LYS A 95 4.68 -0.18 3.86
N MET A 96 4.43 -1.48 3.77
CA MET A 96 4.00 -2.11 2.52
C MET A 96 2.67 -1.50 2.05
N TYR A 97 2.40 -1.60 0.76
CA TYR A 97 1.11 -1.13 0.22
C TYR A 97 -0.05 -1.86 0.91
N GLN A 98 -1.18 -1.19 1.09
CA GLN A 98 -2.31 -1.66 1.89
C GLN A 98 -2.92 -3.00 1.45
N THR A 99 -2.61 -3.46 0.25
CA THR A 99 -3.06 -4.75 -0.29
C THR A 99 -2.24 -5.94 0.18
N HIS A 100 -1.09 -5.67 0.83
CA HIS A 100 -0.17 -6.69 1.34
C HIS A 100 -0.26 -6.79 2.86
N PRO A 101 -0.01 -7.95 3.46
CA PRO A 101 0.07 -8.06 4.91
C PRO A 101 1.24 -7.22 5.44
N GLN A 102 1.00 -6.52 6.55
CA GLN A 102 1.97 -5.63 7.19
C GLN A 102 2.62 -6.30 8.40
N TRP A 103 1.91 -7.23 9.02
CA TRP A 103 2.35 -7.98 10.19
C TRP A 103 2.70 -9.40 9.79
N THR A 104 3.66 -9.98 10.52
CA THR A 104 3.80 -11.44 10.51
C THR A 104 2.51 -12.10 10.99
N PRO A 105 2.18 -13.33 10.54
CA PRO A 105 0.93 -14.00 10.92
C PRO A 105 0.68 -14.12 12.42
N ASP A 106 1.76 -14.25 13.22
CA ASP A 106 1.69 -14.27 14.68
C ASP A 106 1.52 -12.89 15.34
N GLY A 107 1.55 -11.81 14.54
CA GLY A 107 1.40 -10.44 14.98
C GLY A 107 2.60 -9.86 15.72
N ARG A 108 3.72 -10.59 15.84
CA ARG A 108 4.89 -10.15 16.63
C ARG A 108 5.73 -9.09 15.96
N TYR A 109 5.70 -9.00 14.63
CA TYR A 109 6.50 -8.05 13.87
C TYR A 109 5.68 -7.31 12.83
N VAL A 110 6.01 -6.03 12.65
CA VAL A 110 5.59 -5.22 11.50
C VAL A 110 6.74 -5.15 10.52
N VAL A 111 6.48 -5.39 9.23
CA VAL A 111 7.50 -5.30 8.17
C VAL A 111 7.28 -4.05 7.35
N PHE A 112 8.38 -3.32 7.08
CA PHE A 112 8.37 -2.05 6.37
C PHE A 112 9.67 -1.87 5.58
N THR A 113 9.73 -0.87 4.72
CA THR A 113 10.93 -0.47 3.98
C THR A 113 11.50 0.82 4.55
N SER A 114 12.82 0.97 4.58
CA SER A 114 13.50 2.19 4.98
C SER A 114 14.81 2.37 4.22
N ASN A 115 15.21 3.62 4.03
CA ASN A 115 16.48 3.96 3.41
C ASN A 115 17.63 4.16 4.42
N ARG A 116 17.43 3.74 5.69
CA ARG A 116 18.39 3.97 6.79
C ARG A 116 19.79 3.38 6.57
N THR A 117 19.91 2.29 5.81
CA THR A 117 21.19 1.67 5.43
C THR A 117 21.41 1.62 3.92
N ALA A 118 20.43 2.06 3.12
CA ALA A 118 20.55 2.02 1.67
C ALA A 118 21.59 3.03 1.17
N ARG A 119 22.45 2.61 0.24
CA ARG A 119 23.26 3.53 -0.53
C ARG A 119 22.32 4.40 -1.38
N GLN A 120 22.40 5.72 -1.19
CA GLN A 120 21.51 6.72 -1.82
C GLN A 120 21.49 6.68 -3.37
N GLU A 121 22.40 5.95 -3.99
CA GLU A 121 22.62 6.02 -5.43
C GLU A 121 21.55 5.31 -6.29
N ARG A 122 20.63 4.49 -5.75
CA ARG A 122 19.67 3.71 -6.56
C ARG A 122 18.22 3.68 -6.06
N GLY A 123 17.81 4.52 -5.13
CA GLY A 123 16.40 4.76 -4.83
C GLY A 123 15.62 3.57 -4.24
N GLY A 124 16.27 2.55 -3.72
CA GLY A 124 15.64 1.40 -3.07
C GLY A 124 16.09 1.29 -1.62
N GLY A 125 15.14 1.35 -0.67
CA GLY A 125 15.40 1.02 0.73
C GLY A 125 15.52 -0.50 0.93
N GLN A 126 16.02 -0.90 2.11
CA GLN A 126 15.98 -2.28 2.56
C GLN A 126 14.68 -2.55 3.32
N ALA A 127 14.32 -3.82 3.47
CA ALA A 127 13.21 -4.23 4.31
C ALA A 127 13.67 -4.48 5.75
N TYR A 128 12.80 -4.14 6.70
CA TYR A 128 13.04 -4.24 8.13
C TYR A 128 11.83 -4.87 8.83
N ALA A 129 12.07 -5.62 9.89
CA ALA A 129 11.05 -6.13 10.81
C ALA A 129 11.16 -5.37 12.13
N LEU A 130 10.07 -4.78 12.59
CA LEU A 130 9.95 -4.08 13.87
C LEU A 130 9.20 -4.97 14.86
N SER A 131 9.81 -5.26 15.99
CA SER A 131 9.19 -6.03 17.07
C SER A 131 8.04 -5.23 17.72
N MET A 132 6.87 -5.85 17.82
CA MET A 132 5.72 -5.25 18.52
C MET A 132 5.82 -5.34 20.04
N GLU A 133 6.80 -6.08 20.56
CA GLU A 133 7.02 -6.24 22.00
C GLU A 133 7.92 -5.12 22.57
N ASN A 134 9.06 -4.85 21.89
CA ASN A 134 10.08 -3.92 22.39
C ASN A 134 10.45 -2.82 21.39
N PHE A 135 9.82 -2.78 20.22
CA PHE A 135 10.01 -1.82 19.13
C PHE A 135 11.43 -1.79 18.52
N GLU A 136 12.27 -2.76 18.83
CA GLU A 136 13.55 -2.92 18.15
C GLU A 136 13.33 -3.28 16.67
N ILE A 137 14.23 -2.81 15.82
CA ILE A 137 14.14 -2.97 14.36
C ILE A 137 15.27 -3.90 13.90
N VAL A 138 14.96 -4.85 13.03
CA VAL A 138 15.93 -5.78 12.45
C VAL A 138 15.93 -5.62 10.94
N GLN A 139 17.10 -5.45 10.33
CA GLN A 139 17.24 -5.44 8.87
C GLN A 139 17.08 -6.86 8.33
N ILE A 140 16.14 -7.07 7.41
CA ILE A 140 15.82 -8.41 6.88
C ILE A 140 16.18 -8.61 5.40
N THR A 141 16.62 -7.56 4.71
CA THR A 141 17.20 -7.65 3.36
C THR A 141 18.47 -6.81 3.28
N THR A 142 19.35 -7.10 2.33
CA THR A 142 20.63 -6.39 2.14
C THR A 142 21.04 -6.37 0.68
N GLY A 143 21.83 -5.41 0.28
CA GLY A 143 22.38 -5.27 -1.07
C GLY A 143 21.32 -5.19 -2.14
N ASP A 144 21.50 -5.92 -3.23
CA ASP A 144 20.56 -6.01 -4.35
C ASP A 144 19.51 -7.13 -4.16
N ARG A 145 19.36 -7.67 -2.94
CA ARG A 145 18.47 -8.82 -2.66
C ARG A 145 16.98 -8.48 -2.71
N GLY A 146 16.65 -7.20 -2.88
CA GLY A 146 15.28 -6.75 -3.03
C GLY A 146 14.60 -6.40 -1.70
N HIS A 147 13.60 -5.54 -1.80
CA HIS A 147 12.85 -5.04 -0.66
C HIS A 147 11.33 -5.15 -0.86
N ASN A 148 10.89 -5.47 -2.08
CA ASN A 148 9.49 -5.73 -2.39
C ASN A 148 9.18 -7.18 -2.04
N LEU A 149 8.61 -7.39 -0.87
CA LEU A 149 8.29 -8.71 -0.37
C LEU A 149 6.80 -8.81 -0.02
N HIS A 150 6.32 -10.04 0.00
CA HIS A 150 5.00 -10.40 0.48
C HIS A 150 5.16 -11.31 1.70
N LEU A 151 4.61 -10.92 2.85
CA LEU A 151 4.60 -11.78 4.04
C LEU A 151 3.69 -12.98 3.83
N GLY A 152 4.00 -14.09 4.49
CA GLY A 152 3.12 -15.23 4.56
C GLY A 152 1.79 -14.91 5.24
N TRP A 153 0.75 -15.64 4.88
CA TRP A 153 -0.56 -15.56 5.52
C TRP A 153 -0.61 -16.39 6.81
N HIS A 154 0.14 -17.51 6.83
CA HIS A 154 0.14 -18.52 7.88
C HIS A 154 1.52 -18.81 8.45
N LYS A 155 2.57 -18.67 7.62
CA LYS A 155 3.96 -18.88 8.04
C LYS A 155 4.65 -17.54 8.26
N ASN A 156 5.47 -17.42 9.29
CA ASN A 156 6.36 -16.27 9.48
C ASN A 156 7.53 -16.33 8.48
N SER A 157 7.19 -16.25 7.20
CA SER A 157 8.10 -16.18 6.07
C SER A 157 7.77 -14.95 5.24
N ALA A 158 8.71 -14.54 4.40
CA ALA A 158 8.46 -13.56 3.35
C ALA A 158 8.85 -14.14 2.00
N TYR A 159 8.12 -13.75 0.97
CA TYR A 159 8.33 -14.20 -0.40
C TYR A 159 8.75 -13.01 -1.26
N LEU A 160 9.77 -13.20 -2.07
CA LEU A 160 10.35 -12.17 -2.92
C LEU A 160 10.46 -12.66 -4.37
N LEU A 161 10.37 -11.70 -5.28
CA LEU A 161 10.82 -11.87 -6.66
C LEU A 161 12.18 -11.16 -6.77
N ARG A 162 13.24 -11.93 -6.98
CA ARG A 162 14.59 -11.40 -7.15
C ARG A 162 15.12 -11.84 -8.49
N GLU A 163 15.34 -10.85 -9.38
CA GLU A 163 15.62 -11.14 -10.78
C GLU A 163 14.55 -12.08 -11.36
N ASN A 164 14.94 -13.29 -11.75
CA ASN A 164 14.03 -14.32 -12.24
C ASN A 164 13.87 -15.48 -11.23
N GLN A 165 14.06 -15.23 -9.94
CA GLN A 165 13.90 -16.23 -8.88
C GLN A 165 12.71 -15.91 -7.99
N VAL A 166 12.03 -16.97 -7.57
CA VAL A 166 11.09 -16.91 -6.44
C VAL A 166 11.83 -17.39 -5.21
N VAL A 167 11.90 -16.55 -4.19
CA VAL A 167 12.68 -16.80 -2.97
C VAL A 167 11.77 -16.74 -1.76
N GLU A 168 11.88 -17.69 -0.85
CA GLU A 168 11.31 -17.64 0.50
C GLU A 168 12.40 -17.22 1.50
N LEU A 169 12.15 -16.17 2.26
CA LEU A 169 12.95 -15.76 3.40
C LEU A 169 12.31 -16.30 4.69
N LYS A 170 13.06 -17.08 5.44
CA LYS A 170 12.64 -17.69 6.71
C LYS A 170 12.76 -16.68 7.85
N LEU A 171 11.74 -15.84 8.03
CA LEU A 171 11.77 -14.76 9.02
C LEU A 171 11.91 -15.26 10.46
N ASP A 172 11.24 -16.34 10.85
CA ASP A 172 11.35 -16.87 12.22
C ASP A 172 12.78 -17.25 12.59
N GLU A 173 13.50 -17.88 11.67
CA GLU A 173 14.89 -18.30 11.88
C GLU A 173 15.79 -17.06 12.00
N LEU A 174 15.69 -16.14 11.04
CA LEU A 174 16.47 -14.91 11.02
C LEU A 174 16.25 -14.06 12.28
N LEU A 175 14.98 -13.79 12.64
CA LEU A 175 14.66 -12.92 13.76
C LEU A 175 15.11 -13.54 15.10
N ARG A 176 14.91 -14.84 15.28
CA ARG A 176 15.42 -15.58 16.45
C ARG A 176 16.95 -15.53 16.54
N ASP A 177 17.66 -15.74 15.44
CA ASP A 177 19.11 -15.74 15.43
C ASP A 177 19.66 -14.34 15.62
N SER A 178 18.97 -13.31 15.10
CA SER A 178 19.28 -11.91 15.39
C SER A 178 19.15 -11.57 16.87
N GLU A 179 18.11 -12.06 17.56
CA GLU A 179 17.95 -11.89 19.01
C GLU A 179 19.09 -12.54 19.81
N GLN A 180 19.67 -13.62 19.30
CA GLN A 180 20.75 -14.37 19.93
C GLN A 180 22.14 -13.87 19.52
N GLY A 181 22.24 -12.89 18.62
CA GLY A 181 23.51 -12.42 18.05
C GLY A 181 24.25 -13.48 17.23
N LYS A 182 23.53 -14.37 16.56
CA LYS A 182 24.04 -15.53 15.82
C LYS A 182 23.65 -15.51 14.33
N VAL A 183 23.40 -14.33 13.78
CA VAL A 183 23.00 -14.23 12.36
C VAL A 183 24.12 -14.74 11.47
N GLY A 184 23.77 -15.68 10.59
CA GLY A 184 24.64 -16.20 9.54
C GLY A 184 24.58 -15.35 8.26
N GLU A 185 25.03 -15.96 7.17
CA GLU A 185 24.95 -15.30 5.85
C GLU A 185 23.50 -15.29 5.34
N PRO A 186 23.10 -14.35 4.47
CA PRO A 186 21.74 -14.29 3.94
C PRO A 186 21.25 -15.61 3.33
N ASP A 187 22.13 -16.36 2.67
CA ASP A 187 21.80 -17.63 2.03
C ASP A 187 21.42 -18.75 3.03
N ASP A 188 21.72 -18.59 4.33
CA ASP A 188 21.28 -19.51 5.37
C ASP A 188 19.77 -19.41 5.65
N TYR A 189 19.20 -18.26 5.36
CA TYR A 189 17.78 -17.94 5.62
C TYR A 189 16.93 -17.92 4.36
N GLU A 190 17.54 -17.87 3.18
CA GLU A 190 16.84 -17.79 1.90
C GLU A 190 16.75 -19.17 1.23
N VAL A 191 15.56 -19.53 0.77
CA VAL A 191 15.30 -20.73 -0.03
C VAL A 191 14.88 -20.31 -1.42
N ILE A 192 15.67 -20.67 -2.45
CA ILE A 192 15.27 -20.48 -3.84
C ILE A 192 14.24 -21.56 -4.18
N LEU A 193 12.97 -21.16 -4.31
CA LEU A 193 11.87 -22.07 -4.65
C LEU A 193 11.89 -22.46 -6.12
N GLY A 194 12.52 -21.65 -6.97
CA GLY A 194 12.78 -21.96 -8.37
C GLY A 194 12.99 -20.72 -9.23
N ASN A 195 13.11 -20.94 -10.53
CA ASN A 195 13.39 -19.89 -11.50
C ASN A 195 12.20 -19.62 -12.43
N ILE A 196 11.92 -18.36 -12.65
CA ILE A 196 10.99 -17.88 -13.68
C ILE A 196 11.78 -17.83 -15.01
N PRO A 197 11.20 -18.25 -16.14
CA PRO A 197 11.88 -18.18 -17.44
C PRO A 197 12.39 -16.76 -17.77
N ASP A 198 13.59 -16.64 -18.30
CA ASP A 198 14.25 -15.35 -18.62
C ASP A 198 13.47 -14.47 -19.61
N SER A 199 12.55 -15.08 -20.37
CA SER A 199 11.65 -14.35 -21.27
C SER A 199 10.54 -13.58 -20.55
N ILE A 200 10.32 -13.83 -19.23
CA ILE A 200 9.29 -13.23 -18.40
C ILE A 200 9.95 -12.22 -17.47
N ARG A 201 9.42 -11.01 -17.44
CA ARG A 201 9.83 -9.97 -16.47
C ARG A 201 8.75 -9.79 -15.43
N PRO A 202 8.86 -10.46 -14.25
CA PRO A 202 7.81 -10.44 -13.26
C PRO A 202 7.65 -9.05 -12.62
N SER A 203 6.41 -8.68 -12.37
CA SER A 203 6.02 -7.44 -11.70
C SER A 203 4.82 -7.70 -10.81
N GLY A 204 4.84 -7.10 -9.61
CA GLY A 204 3.85 -7.39 -8.59
C GLY A 204 4.05 -8.80 -8.01
N LEU A 205 3.54 -9.02 -6.82
CA LEU A 205 3.61 -10.31 -6.15
C LEU A 205 2.35 -10.51 -5.30
N GLY A 206 1.56 -11.51 -5.63
CA GLY A 206 0.41 -11.96 -4.84
C GLY A 206 0.65 -13.38 -4.33
N LEU A 207 0.71 -13.60 -3.04
CA LEU A 207 0.80 -14.93 -2.45
C LEU A 207 -0.58 -15.57 -2.39
N ASP A 208 -0.73 -16.78 -2.92
CA ASP A 208 -2.00 -17.52 -2.84
C ASP A 208 -2.37 -17.83 -1.38
N ALA A 209 -3.65 -17.87 -1.06
CA ALA A 209 -4.17 -18.11 0.29
C ALA A 209 -3.63 -19.39 0.95
N ASN A 210 -3.32 -20.42 0.16
CA ASN A 210 -2.77 -21.68 0.65
C ASN A 210 -1.24 -21.72 0.76
N GLU A 211 -0.55 -20.62 0.38
CA GLU A 211 0.92 -20.49 0.35
C GLU A 211 1.64 -21.55 -0.46
N LYS A 212 1.03 -22.03 -1.54
CA LYS A 212 1.67 -23.04 -2.41
C LYS A 212 2.12 -22.45 -3.74
N ARG A 213 1.77 -21.21 -4.03
CA ARG A 213 2.16 -20.53 -5.26
C ARG A 213 2.08 -19.01 -5.09
N VAL A 214 2.74 -18.33 -5.98
CA VAL A 214 2.60 -16.88 -6.16
C VAL A 214 2.03 -16.56 -7.53
N PHE A 215 1.36 -15.42 -7.60
CA PHE A 215 0.89 -14.82 -8.83
C PHE A 215 1.68 -13.53 -9.10
N PHE A 216 1.97 -13.29 -10.35
CA PHE A 216 2.63 -12.06 -10.79
C PHE A 216 2.18 -11.71 -12.22
N SER A 217 2.33 -10.46 -12.59
CA SER A 217 2.11 -10.00 -13.96
C SER A 217 3.43 -9.83 -14.71
N SER A 218 3.37 -9.80 -16.01
CA SER A 218 4.47 -9.37 -16.87
C SER A 218 3.92 -8.53 -17.99
N ARG A 219 4.57 -7.42 -18.26
CA ARG A 219 4.26 -6.58 -19.42
C ARG A 219 4.95 -7.14 -20.64
N LEU A 220 4.18 -7.59 -21.62
CA LEU A 220 4.67 -8.17 -22.85
C LEU A 220 4.96 -7.09 -23.89
N GLU A 221 4.03 -6.13 -24.03
CA GLU A 221 4.12 -4.96 -24.91
C GLU A 221 3.50 -3.73 -24.20
N LYS A 222 3.48 -2.59 -24.87
CA LYS A 222 2.97 -1.35 -24.31
C LYS A 222 1.57 -1.48 -23.68
N ASP A 223 0.67 -2.14 -24.40
CA ASP A 223 -0.73 -2.32 -24.00
C ASP A 223 -1.12 -3.81 -23.97
N LEU A 224 -0.16 -4.68 -23.66
CA LEU A 224 -0.35 -6.12 -23.56
C LEU A 224 0.36 -6.63 -22.31
N SER A 225 -0.35 -7.33 -21.47
CA SER A 225 0.19 -7.96 -20.25
C SER A 225 -0.31 -9.39 -20.10
N ALA A 226 0.44 -10.18 -19.37
CA ALA A 226 0.02 -11.52 -18.97
C ALA A 226 0.11 -11.68 -17.44
N ILE A 227 -0.73 -12.57 -16.90
CA ILE A 227 -0.70 -13.02 -15.51
C ILE A 227 -0.17 -14.45 -15.50
N TYR A 228 0.73 -14.71 -14.59
CA TYR A 228 1.37 -15.99 -14.37
C TYR A 228 1.16 -16.49 -12.94
N SER A 229 1.22 -17.79 -12.77
CA SER A 229 1.45 -18.42 -11.47
C SER A 229 2.78 -19.15 -11.46
N PHE A 230 3.43 -19.17 -10.30
CA PHE A 230 4.59 -20.02 -10.03
C PHE A 230 4.25 -20.94 -8.86
N ASP A 231 4.30 -22.24 -9.10
CA ASP A 231 3.96 -23.28 -8.13
C ASP A 231 5.22 -23.71 -7.36
N PHE A 232 5.16 -23.70 -6.03
CA PHE A 232 6.32 -23.94 -5.17
C PHE A 232 6.77 -25.41 -5.13
N GLU A 233 5.83 -26.35 -5.31
CA GLU A 233 6.14 -27.78 -5.26
C GLU A 233 6.82 -28.23 -6.55
N THR A 234 6.34 -27.75 -7.68
CA THR A 234 6.82 -28.20 -8.99
C THR A 234 7.87 -27.27 -9.61
N GLY A 235 8.02 -26.06 -9.09
CA GLY A 235 8.86 -25.00 -9.67
C GLY A 235 8.37 -24.52 -11.05
N LYS A 236 7.12 -24.80 -11.39
CA LYS A 236 6.57 -24.51 -12.73
C LYS A 236 5.95 -23.13 -12.80
N THR A 237 6.35 -22.33 -13.78
CA THR A 237 5.65 -21.13 -14.21
C THR A 237 4.58 -21.46 -15.23
N THR A 238 3.35 -20.99 -15.02
CA THR A 238 2.21 -21.19 -15.94
C THR A 238 1.58 -19.84 -16.26
N GLN A 239 1.41 -19.55 -17.56
CA GLN A 239 0.63 -18.39 -18.00
C GLN A 239 -0.87 -18.70 -17.80
N LEU A 240 -1.55 -17.84 -17.05
CA LEU A 240 -2.98 -17.98 -16.72
C LEU A 240 -3.85 -17.17 -17.69
N LEU A 241 -3.41 -15.96 -18.01
CA LEU A 241 -4.21 -15.00 -18.78
C LEU A 241 -3.29 -14.07 -19.57
N GLU A 242 -3.75 -13.66 -20.75
CA GLU A 242 -3.19 -12.55 -21.53
C GLU A 242 -4.30 -11.55 -21.82
N VAL A 243 -4.04 -10.27 -21.62
CA VAL A 243 -5.02 -9.18 -21.80
C VAL A 243 -4.40 -7.99 -22.52
N PRO A 244 -5.17 -7.31 -23.39
CA PRO A 244 -4.69 -6.16 -24.15
C PRO A 244 -4.71 -4.86 -23.33
N VAL A 245 -4.19 -4.92 -22.09
CA VAL A 245 -4.15 -3.79 -21.15
C VAL A 245 -2.86 -3.85 -20.32
N TRP A 246 -2.48 -2.72 -19.74
CA TRP A 246 -1.46 -2.71 -18.68
C TRP A 246 -2.09 -3.15 -17.36
N ILE A 247 -1.57 -4.22 -16.76
CA ILE A 247 -1.99 -4.73 -15.46
C ILE A 247 -1.25 -3.99 -14.36
N GLY A 248 -2.01 -3.39 -13.44
CA GLY A 248 -1.55 -2.90 -12.15
C GLY A 248 -2.30 -3.58 -11.01
N HIS A 249 -1.87 -3.32 -9.78
CA HIS A 249 -2.55 -3.72 -8.54
C HIS A 249 -3.00 -5.19 -8.49
N LEU A 250 -2.15 -6.11 -8.98
CA LEU A 250 -2.43 -7.55 -8.85
C LEU A 250 -2.44 -7.96 -7.38
N GLN A 251 -3.55 -8.52 -6.93
CA GLN A 251 -3.78 -8.97 -5.55
C GLN A 251 -4.35 -10.38 -5.56
N ALA A 252 -3.69 -11.33 -4.88
CA ALA A 252 -4.31 -12.61 -4.58
C ALA A 252 -5.39 -12.43 -3.51
N ASN A 253 -6.47 -13.21 -3.59
CA ASN A 253 -7.47 -13.27 -2.54
C ASN A 253 -6.84 -13.94 -1.30
N PRO A 254 -6.69 -13.24 -0.17
CA PRO A 254 -6.02 -13.80 1.01
C PRO A 254 -6.83 -14.90 1.72
N TYR A 255 -8.08 -15.10 1.31
CA TYR A 255 -9.01 -16.03 1.94
C TYR A 255 -9.34 -17.26 1.08
N VAL A 256 -9.20 -17.14 -0.25
CA VAL A 256 -9.64 -18.18 -1.20
C VAL A 256 -8.53 -18.45 -2.21
N SER A 257 -8.00 -19.67 -2.17
CA SER A 257 -6.93 -20.09 -3.08
C SER A 257 -7.39 -20.11 -4.54
N GLY A 258 -6.50 -19.66 -5.42
CA GLY A 258 -6.74 -19.61 -6.86
C GLY A 258 -7.49 -18.38 -7.33
N GLU A 259 -7.86 -17.48 -6.43
CA GLU A 259 -8.60 -16.27 -6.76
C GLU A 259 -7.72 -15.02 -6.63
N MET A 260 -7.94 -14.06 -7.50
CA MET A 260 -7.23 -12.79 -7.50
C MET A 260 -8.04 -11.70 -8.18
N MET A 261 -7.64 -10.47 -7.94
CA MET A 261 -8.06 -9.32 -8.71
C MET A 261 -6.86 -8.57 -9.29
N TYR A 262 -7.09 -7.85 -10.36
CA TYR A 262 -6.12 -6.95 -10.96
C TYR A 262 -6.83 -5.74 -11.56
N CYS A 263 -6.06 -4.70 -11.82
CA CYS A 263 -6.55 -3.48 -12.41
C CYS A 263 -6.05 -3.30 -13.83
N TRP A 264 -6.92 -2.80 -14.70
CA TRP A 264 -6.48 -2.11 -15.90
C TRP A 264 -5.94 -0.74 -15.50
N GLU A 265 -4.61 -0.62 -15.49
CA GLU A 265 -3.94 0.59 -15.05
C GLU A 265 -3.72 1.56 -16.21
N THR A 266 -4.17 2.80 -16.05
CA THR A 266 -4.02 3.86 -17.03
C THR A 266 -3.26 5.08 -16.49
N GLY A 267 -2.94 5.05 -15.18
CA GLY A 267 -2.44 6.22 -14.46
C GLY A 267 -3.54 7.22 -14.10
N GLY A 268 -4.81 6.84 -14.25
CA GLY A 268 -6.01 7.64 -13.98
C GLY A 268 -7.24 6.76 -14.08
N ASP A 269 -8.31 7.30 -14.67
CA ASP A 269 -9.52 6.56 -14.98
C ASP A 269 -9.30 5.58 -16.14
N SER A 270 -9.81 4.38 -15.99
CA SER A 270 -9.89 3.37 -17.06
C SER A 270 -11.35 3.05 -17.37
N PRO A 271 -11.68 2.61 -18.59
CA PRO A 271 -13.07 2.27 -18.94
C PRO A 271 -13.66 1.13 -18.11
N GLN A 272 -12.81 0.26 -17.59
CA GLN A 272 -13.15 -0.84 -16.70
C GLN A 272 -11.92 -1.22 -15.89
N ARG A 273 -11.78 -0.67 -14.68
CA ARG A 273 -10.58 -0.82 -13.88
C ARG A 273 -10.44 -2.19 -13.25
N MET A 274 -11.46 -2.66 -12.51
CA MET A 274 -11.35 -3.86 -11.69
C MET A 274 -11.74 -5.12 -12.45
N TRP A 275 -10.88 -6.13 -12.36
CA TRP A 275 -11.08 -7.46 -12.94
C TRP A 275 -10.85 -8.54 -11.88
N TYR A 276 -11.66 -9.57 -11.93
CA TYR A 276 -11.56 -10.75 -11.06
C TYR A 276 -11.19 -11.97 -11.88
N LEU A 277 -10.19 -12.68 -11.42
CA LEU A 277 -9.70 -13.91 -12.03
C LEU A 277 -9.78 -15.05 -11.04
N SER A 278 -10.28 -16.21 -11.46
CA SER A 278 -10.22 -17.43 -10.69
C SER A 278 -9.63 -18.58 -11.52
N VAL A 279 -8.78 -19.37 -10.89
CA VAL A 279 -8.22 -20.61 -11.44
C VAL A 279 -9.03 -21.78 -10.88
N ASN A 280 -9.78 -22.44 -11.75
CA ASN A 280 -10.62 -23.57 -11.38
C ASN A 280 -9.78 -24.83 -11.10
N ALA A 281 -10.39 -25.82 -10.45
CA ALA A 281 -9.71 -27.07 -10.10
C ALA A 281 -9.22 -27.89 -11.32
N ASP A 282 -9.84 -27.71 -12.48
CA ASP A 282 -9.43 -28.30 -13.76
C ASP A 282 -8.34 -27.50 -14.49
N GLY A 283 -7.86 -26.40 -13.90
CA GLY A 283 -6.87 -25.50 -14.47
C GLY A 283 -7.43 -24.46 -15.44
N THR A 284 -8.74 -24.48 -15.72
CA THR A 284 -9.37 -23.42 -16.51
C THR A 284 -9.42 -22.11 -15.74
N VAL A 285 -9.39 -20.99 -16.47
CA VAL A 285 -9.37 -19.65 -15.89
C VAL A 285 -10.67 -18.93 -16.25
N THR A 286 -11.31 -18.36 -15.23
CA THR A 286 -12.42 -17.44 -15.40
C THR A 286 -11.94 -16.02 -15.17
N ASN A 287 -12.14 -15.12 -16.13
CA ASN A 287 -11.81 -13.71 -16.04
C ASN A 287 -13.04 -12.86 -16.35
N ARG A 288 -13.38 -11.92 -15.47
CA ARG A 288 -14.53 -11.06 -15.65
C ARG A 288 -14.35 -9.70 -14.96
N PRO A 289 -15.06 -8.65 -15.42
CA PRO A 289 -15.10 -7.38 -14.71
C PRO A 289 -15.76 -7.53 -13.33
N VAL A 290 -15.30 -6.74 -12.37
CA VAL A 290 -15.92 -6.51 -11.07
C VAL A 290 -16.43 -5.08 -11.06
N TYR A 291 -17.65 -4.84 -10.67
CA TYR A 291 -18.33 -3.55 -10.81
C TYR A 291 -18.28 -3.02 -12.25
N GLN A 292 -19.42 -3.05 -12.92
CA GLN A 292 -19.51 -2.53 -14.29
C GLN A 292 -19.43 -1.00 -14.26
N GLU A 293 -18.27 -0.47 -14.63
CA GLU A 293 -18.02 0.98 -14.66
C GLU A 293 -18.79 1.67 -15.78
N ARG A 294 -19.19 2.89 -15.55
CA ARG A 294 -19.86 3.78 -16.50
C ARG A 294 -18.92 4.90 -16.88
N ASP A 295 -19.20 5.59 -17.97
CA ASP A 295 -18.32 6.64 -18.52
C ASP A 295 -17.93 7.77 -17.54
N ASN A 296 -18.70 7.96 -16.47
CA ASN A 296 -18.44 8.97 -15.43
C ASN A 296 -17.90 8.38 -14.13
N ASP A 297 -17.74 7.08 -14.03
CA ASP A 297 -17.18 6.43 -12.84
C ASP A 297 -15.65 6.44 -12.89
N TRP A 298 -15.05 6.63 -11.73
CA TRP A 298 -13.62 6.47 -11.50
C TRP A 298 -13.43 5.59 -10.26
N VAL A 299 -13.12 4.33 -10.50
CA VAL A 299 -12.85 3.35 -9.44
C VAL A 299 -11.37 3.35 -9.10
N THR A 300 -11.03 3.26 -7.80
CA THR A 300 -9.65 3.25 -7.33
C THR A 300 -9.50 2.62 -5.96
N HIS A 301 -8.25 2.25 -5.60
CA HIS A 301 -7.79 1.80 -4.29
C HIS A 301 -8.53 0.59 -3.72
N GLU A 302 -8.73 -0.39 -4.57
CA GLU A 302 -9.41 -1.64 -4.29
C GLU A 302 -8.58 -2.58 -3.40
N VAL A 303 -9.25 -3.25 -2.43
CA VAL A 303 -8.69 -4.27 -1.54
C VAL A 303 -9.71 -5.38 -1.25
N PHE A 304 -9.25 -6.59 -0.96
CA PHE A 304 -10.14 -7.61 -0.43
C PHE A 304 -10.59 -7.26 0.99
N MET A 305 -11.90 -7.21 1.23
CA MET A 305 -12.52 -6.98 2.54
C MET A 305 -12.85 -8.30 3.25
N GLY A 306 -12.90 -9.39 2.53
CA GLY A 306 -13.25 -10.72 2.99
C GLY A 306 -13.18 -11.70 1.82
N PRO A 307 -13.58 -12.99 2.01
CA PRO A 307 -13.46 -14.01 0.97
C PRO A 307 -14.22 -13.68 -0.31
N ASP A 308 -15.33 -12.96 -0.17
CA ASP A 308 -16.26 -12.71 -1.26
C ASP A 308 -16.47 -11.22 -1.57
N ARG A 309 -15.76 -10.31 -0.89
CA ARG A 309 -16.00 -8.87 -1.05
C ARG A 309 -14.70 -8.13 -1.38
N ILE A 310 -14.81 -7.19 -2.32
CA ILE A 310 -13.80 -6.21 -2.67
C ILE A 310 -14.32 -4.85 -2.23
N LEU A 311 -13.54 -4.14 -1.42
CA LEU A 311 -13.76 -2.76 -0.98
C LEU A 311 -12.99 -1.82 -1.90
N PHE A 312 -13.61 -0.73 -2.33
CA PHE A 312 -12.99 0.25 -3.23
C PHE A 312 -13.59 1.63 -3.06
N HIS A 313 -12.92 2.63 -3.59
CA HIS A 313 -13.43 3.99 -3.67
C HIS A 313 -13.97 4.25 -5.08
N LEU A 314 -15.20 4.76 -5.16
CA LEU A 314 -15.84 5.23 -6.37
C LEU A 314 -15.89 6.75 -6.35
N MET A 315 -15.33 7.38 -7.37
CA MET A 315 -15.45 8.81 -7.62
C MET A 315 -16.15 9.04 -8.96
N GLY A 316 -16.75 10.19 -9.13
CA GLY A 316 -17.28 10.62 -10.41
C GLY A 316 -16.53 11.84 -10.92
N HIS A 317 -16.35 11.92 -12.22
CA HIS A 317 -15.72 13.08 -12.86
C HIS A 317 -16.62 14.32 -12.86
N LEU A 318 -17.92 14.08 -12.97
CA LEU A 318 -18.94 15.13 -13.00
C LEU A 318 -20.13 14.72 -12.13
N ASP A 319 -20.30 15.35 -10.98
CA ASP A 319 -21.35 15.04 -10.00
C ASP A 319 -22.76 14.91 -10.62
N ARG A 320 -23.08 15.77 -11.58
CA ARG A 320 -24.39 15.74 -12.27
C ARG A 320 -24.63 14.50 -13.12
N LEU A 321 -23.60 13.75 -13.46
CA LEU A 321 -23.67 12.52 -14.28
C LEU A 321 -23.52 11.26 -13.45
N GLN A 322 -23.24 11.38 -12.15
CA GLN A 322 -23.10 10.23 -11.28
C GLN A 322 -24.45 9.49 -11.12
N VAL A 323 -24.41 8.20 -11.25
CA VAL A 323 -25.51 7.30 -10.87
C VAL A 323 -25.33 6.81 -9.45
N ASN A 324 -24.10 6.43 -9.09
CA ASN A 324 -23.71 6.15 -7.73
C ASN A 324 -22.95 7.36 -7.18
N GLN A 325 -23.28 7.77 -5.97
CA GLN A 325 -22.61 8.90 -5.32
C GLN A 325 -21.15 8.53 -5.05
N THR A 326 -20.26 9.51 -5.00
CA THR A 326 -18.87 9.33 -4.58
C THR A 326 -18.81 8.75 -3.17
N GLY A 327 -17.94 7.76 -2.93
CA GLY A 327 -17.76 7.16 -1.62
C GLY A 327 -17.11 5.79 -1.65
N LEU A 328 -17.07 5.16 -0.48
CA LEU A 328 -16.58 3.80 -0.33
C LEU A 328 -17.70 2.80 -0.62
N TYR A 329 -17.35 1.79 -1.37
CA TYR A 329 -18.23 0.70 -1.75
C TYR A 329 -17.56 -0.63 -1.52
N SER A 330 -18.35 -1.66 -1.22
CA SER A 330 -17.91 -3.03 -1.40
C SER A 330 -18.84 -3.77 -2.37
N LEU A 331 -18.24 -4.63 -3.18
CA LEU A 331 -18.98 -5.50 -4.09
C LEU A 331 -18.72 -6.95 -3.72
N ASN A 332 -19.82 -7.70 -3.55
CA ASN A 332 -19.74 -9.15 -3.37
C ASN A 332 -19.47 -9.80 -4.73
N VAL A 333 -18.32 -10.46 -4.87
CA VAL A 333 -17.90 -11.06 -6.13
C VAL A 333 -18.71 -12.29 -6.54
N ARG A 334 -19.54 -12.87 -5.65
CA ARG A 334 -20.39 -14.03 -5.95
C ARG A 334 -21.78 -13.60 -6.40
N THR A 335 -22.34 -12.58 -5.73
CA THR A 335 -23.73 -12.16 -5.95
C THR A 335 -23.86 -10.87 -6.76
N ASN A 336 -22.75 -10.14 -6.97
CA ASN A 336 -22.71 -8.77 -7.52
C ASN A 336 -23.47 -7.73 -6.67
N GLU A 337 -23.75 -8.03 -5.41
CA GLU A 337 -24.35 -7.07 -4.48
C GLU A 337 -23.36 -5.93 -4.20
N LEU A 338 -23.79 -4.70 -4.48
CA LEU A 338 -23.04 -3.48 -4.20
C LEU A 338 -23.56 -2.85 -2.91
N THR A 339 -22.65 -2.58 -1.97
CA THR A 339 -22.97 -1.95 -0.69
C THR A 339 -22.23 -0.62 -0.57
N PHE A 340 -22.92 0.46 -0.23
CA PHE A 340 -22.35 1.78 0.04
C PHE A 340 -21.98 1.90 1.52
N HIS A 341 -20.75 2.36 1.79
CA HIS A 341 -20.20 2.51 3.15
C HIS A 341 -19.98 3.97 3.57
N GLY A 342 -20.43 4.91 2.78
CA GLY A 342 -20.39 6.31 3.14
C GLY A 342 -19.31 7.12 2.41
N GLN A 343 -19.34 8.41 2.70
CA GLN A 343 -18.44 9.42 2.20
C GLN A 343 -18.15 10.45 3.28
N THR A 344 -16.99 11.10 3.20
CA THR A 344 -16.67 12.28 4.02
C THR A 344 -16.63 13.55 3.17
N GLY A 345 -16.80 14.70 3.79
CA GLY A 345 -16.62 16.00 3.15
C GLY A 345 -15.14 16.28 2.78
N GLY A 346 -14.88 17.38 2.09
CA GLY A 346 -13.52 17.88 1.87
C GLY A 346 -12.69 17.10 0.84
N GLY A 347 -13.32 16.54 -0.20
CA GLY A 347 -12.64 15.84 -1.30
C GLY A 347 -12.72 14.33 -1.21
N GLY A 348 -13.28 13.79 -0.12
CA GLY A 348 -13.60 12.39 0.01
C GLY A 348 -12.48 11.51 0.56
N TYR A 349 -12.80 10.25 0.76
CA TYR A 349 -11.85 9.20 1.11
C TYR A 349 -10.91 8.91 -0.06
N TRP A 350 -9.76 8.38 0.23
CA TRP A 350 -8.78 8.03 -0.78
C TRP A 350 -8.43 6.53 -0.74
N HIS A 351 -7.63 6.08 0.23
CA HIS A 351 -7.32 4.67 0.42
C HIS A 351 -8.20 4.08 1.51
N CYS A 352 -8.43 2.78 1.46
CA CYS A 352 -9.25 2.09 2.44
C CYS A 352 -8.73 0.70 2.76
N ASN A 353 -9.11 0.19 3.92
CA ASN A 353 -8.88 -1.18 4.35
C ASN A 353 -10.00 -1.61 5.30
N ALA A 354 -10.20 -2.91 5.50
CA ALA A 354 -11.26 -3.43 6.36
C ALA A 354 -10.70 -4.28 7.50
N SER A 355 -11.41 -4.28 8.65
CA SER A 355 -11.09 -5.17 9.76
C SER A 355 -11.33 -6.65 9.39
N PRO A 356 -10.55 -7.59 9.98
CA PRO A 356 -10.70 -9.02 9.68
C PRO A 356 -12.11 -9.55 9.95
N ASP A 357 -12.84 -8.97 10.90
CA ASP A 357 -14.23 -9.31 11.21
C ASP A 357 -15.26 -8.56 10.34
N GLN A 358 -14.78 -7.74 9.39
CA GLN A 358 -15.58 -6.96 8.44
C GLN A 358 -16.55 -5.96 9.09
N LYS A 359 -16.37 -5.60 10.37
CA LYS A 359 -17.23 -4.64 11.06
C LYS A 359 -16.84 -3.19 10.84
N TYR A 360 -15.55 -2.94 10.65
CA TYR A 360 -15.00 -1.61 10.50
C TYR A 360 -14.21 -1.48 9.20
N ILE A 361 -14.29 -0.30 8.63
CA ILE A 361 -13.47 0.17 7.53
C ILE A 361 -12.63 1.32 8.05
N VAL A 362 -11.38 1.40 7.67
CA VAL A 362 -10.54 2.58 7.84
C VAL A 362 -10.29 3.20 6.49
N ALA A 363 -10.30 4.52 6.44
CA ALA A 363 -10.02 5.26 5.22
C ALA A 363 -9.28 6.55 5.53
N ASP A 364 -8.30 6.88 4.67
CA ASP A 364 -7.63 8.17 4.70
C ASP A 364 -8.31 9.16 3.75
N THR A 365 -7.88 10.41 3.84
CA THR A 365 -8.31 11.50 2.96
C THR A 365 -7.13 12.21 2.33
N PHE A 366 -7.38 12.98 1.28
CA PHE A 366 -6.36 13.76 0.60
C PHE A 366 -5.65 14.78 1.48
N ASP A 367 -6.28 15.25 2.55
CA ASP A 367 -5.72 16.20 3.52
C ASP A 367 -5.03 15.51 4.73
N GLY A 368 -4.91 14.17 4.71
CA GLY A 368 -4.15 13.42 5.71
C GLY A 368 -4.89 13.14 7.00
N LYS A 369 -6.21 13.03 6.94
CA LYS A 369 -7.06 12.53 8.03
C LYS A 369 -7.26 11.03 7.92
N LEU A 370 -7.40 10.35 9.05
CA LEU A 370 -7.73 8.94 9.14
C LEU A 370 -9.07 8.76 9.84
N TYR A 371 -9.98 8.06 9.19
CA TYR A 371 -11.31 7.76 9.71
C TYR A 371 -11.50 6.26 9.93
N ARG A 372 -12.31 5.93 10.96
CA ARG A 372 -12.98 4.64 11.11
C ARG A 372 -14.44 4.80 10.75
N ILE A 373 -14.98 3.84 10.00
CA ILE A 373 -16.34 3.81 9.52
C ILE A 373 -16.94 2.46 9.90
N SER A 374 -18.18 2.43 10.38
CA SER A 374 -18.90 1.17 10.56
C SER A 374 -19.28 0.59 9.20
N ALA A 375 -18.94 -0.66 8.94
CA ALA A 375 -19.26 -1.31 7.66
C ALA A 375 -20.76 -1.52 7.45
N THR A 376 -21.58 -1.47 8.51
CA THR A 376 -23.03 -1.68 8.48
C THR A 376 -23.84 -0.42 8.70
N ASN A 377 -23.20 0.66 9.19
CA ASN A 377 -23.86 1.94 9.44
C ASN A 377 -23.00 3.10 8.91
N PRO A 378 -23.23 3.57 7.68
CA PRO A 378 -22.42 4.62 7.04
C PRO A 378 -22.41 5.96 7.78
N GLU A 379 -23.35 6.19 8.70
CA GLU A 379 -23.42 7.41 9.53
C GLU A 379 -22.50 7.34 10.76
N GLU A 380 -22.05 6.15 11.12
CA GLU A 380 -21.11 5.95 12.22
C GLU A 380 -19.67 6.11 11.73
N VAL A 381 -19.23 7.37 11.71
CA VAL A 381 -17.88 7.78 11.26
C VAL A 381 -17.15 8.45 12.41
N VAL A 382 -15.93 8.01 12.67
CA VAL A 382 -15.06 8.55 13.72
C VAL A 382 -13.74 9.00 13.11
N LEU A 383 -13.37 10.28 13.29
CA LEU A 383 -12.03 10.77 13.03
C LEU A 383 -11.08 10.19 14.09
N LEU A 384 -10.14 9.35 13.68
CA LEU A 384 -9.14 8.76 14.56
C LEU A 384 -7.97 9.70 14.82
N THR A 385 -7.44 10.31 13.78
CA THR A 385 -6.27 11.20 13.84
C THR A 385 -6.15 12.02 12.56
N GLN A 386 -5.36 13.11 12.59
CA GLN A 386 -5.13 13.98 11.46
C GLN A 386 -3.71 14.55 11.40
N GLY A 387 -3.42 15.37 10.37
CA GLY A 387 -2.12 16.06 10.26
C GLY A 387 -1.02 15.23 9.59
N HIS A 388 -1.32 14.01 9.13
CA HIS A 388 -0.32 13.07 8.62
C HIS A 388 0.33 13.47 7.29
N ARG A 389 -0.10 14.58 6.68
CA ARG A 389 0.45 15.12 5.42
C ARG A 389 0.99 16.55 5.55
N LEU A 390 1.19 17.03 6.75
CA LEU A 390 1.59 18.42 7.00
C LEU A 390 2.95 18.80 6.40
N GLN A 391 3.85 17.83 6.24
CA GLN A 391 5.18 18.08 5.65
C GLN A 391 5.25 17.75 4.16
N SER A 392 4.21 17.17 3.61
CA SER A 392 4.19 16.85 2.19
C SER A 392 4.02 18.11 1.36
N ILE A 393 5.00 18.40 0.52
CA ILE A 393 4.98 19.55 -0.39
C ILE A 393 3.99 19.31 -1.55
N SER A 394 3.70 18.06 -1.86
CA SER A 394 2.81 17.66 -2.94
C SER A 394 1.83 16.58 -2.48
N PRO A 395 0.54 16.72 -2.83
CA PRO A 395 -0.45 15.68 -2.54
C PRO A 395 -0.17 14.35 -3.26
N PHE A 396 0.75 14.33 -4.21
CA PHE A 396 1.08 13.15 -5.03
C PHE A 396 2.40 12.48 -4.65
N THR A 397 3.12 12.95 -3.61
CA THR A 397 4.30 12.25 -3.10
C THR A 397 3.87 10.97 -2.38
N LYS A 398 4.52 9.86 -2.67
CA LYS A 398 4.18 8.55 -2.07
C LYS A 398 4.26 8.57 -0.55
N GLU A 399 5.20 9.30 -0.01
CA GLU A 399 5.45 9.46 1.42
C GLU A 399 4.28 10.11 2.17
N ALA A 400 3.44 10.82 1.44
CA ALA A 400 2.26 11.48 2.00
C ALA A 400 1.00 10.63 1.98
N HIS A 401 1.03 9.44 1.39
CA HIS A 401 -0.11 8.55 1.32
C HIS A 401 -0.16 7.66 2.57
N LEU A 402 -1.22 7.78 3.36
CA LEU A 402 -1.34 7.03 4.61
C LEU A 402 -1.44 5.52 4.37
N HIS A 403 -2.16 5.10 3.32
CA HIS A 403 -2.37 3.69 2.98
C HIS A 403 -2.77 2.85 4.22
N PRO A 404 -3.87 3.15 4.92
CA PRO A 404 -4.18 2.50 6.18
C PRO A 404 -4.32 0.99 6.03
N SER A 405 -3.80 0.24 7.00
CA SER A 405 -3.93 -1.21 7.09
C SER A 405 -4.28 -1.61 8.52
N ILE A 406 -5.24 -2.53 8.69
CA ILE A 406 -5.67 -3.00 10.01
C ILE A 406 -4.86 -4.24 10.39
N SER A 407 -4.48 -4.34 11.67
CA SER A 407 -3.76 -5.49 12.21
C SER A 407 -4.60 -6.79 12.15
N PRO A 408 -3.95 -7.97 12.11
CA PRO A 408 -4.66 -9.26 12.08
C PRO A 408 -5.59 -9.49 13.26
N ASP A 409 -5.31 -8.91 14.43
CA ASP A 409 -6.16 -8.97 15.62
C ASP A 409 -7.27 -7.92 15.66
N GLY A 410 -7.33 -7.05 14.64
CA GLY A 410 -8.35 -6.01 14.50
C GLY A 410 -8.24 -4.85 15.50
N LYS A 411 -7.11 -4.69 16.21
CA LYS A 411 -6.98 -3.67 17.26
C LYS A 411 -6.30 -2.39 16.80
N TRP A 412 -5.47 -2.47 15.77
CA TRP A 412 -4.57 -1.40 15.36
C TRP A 412 -4.73 -1.05 13.90
N VAL A 413 -4.46 0.21 13.59
CA VAL A 413 -4.31 0.73 12.22
C VAL A 413 -2.89 1.19 12.04
N LEU A 414 -2.21 0.70 11.01
CA LEU A 414 -0.88 1.13 10.60
C LEU A 414 -0.99 2.07 9.40
N ILE A 415 -0.29 3.19 9.46
CA ILE A 415 -0.26 4.20 8.40
C ILE A 415 1.15 4.69 8.13
N ASN A 416 1.38 5.24 6.93
CA ASN A 416 2.47 6.16 6.68
C ASN A 416 2.08 7.57 7.15
N SER A 417 3.05 8.36 7.56
CA SER A 417 2.83 9.73 8.01
C SER A 417 4.01 10.62 7.71
N SER A 418 3.75 11.87 7.31
CA SER A 418 4.72 12.93 7.26
C SER A 418 4.45 14.00 8.33
N LEU A 419 4.00 13.60 9.50
CA LEU A 419 3.73 14.50 10.62
C LEU A 419 5.01 14.84 11.40
N LEU A 420 5.82 13.85 11.74
CA LEU A 420 7.04 14.02 12.55
C LEU A 420 8.27 14.27 11.69
N THR A 421 8.49 13.43 10.70
CA THR A 421 9.58 13.52 9.72
C THR A 421 9.03 13.51 8.30
N ASP A 422 9.86 13.26 7.31
CA ASP A 422 9.43 13.21 5.91
C ASP A 422 8.54 11.99 5.61
N SER A 423 8.82 10.85 6.26
CA SER A 423 8.00 9.64 6.16
C SER A 423 8.29 8.70 7.33
N ASP A 424 7.29 8.51 8.17
CA ASP A 424 7.29 7.60 9.31
C ASP A 424 6.14 6.59 9.20
N ILE A 425 6.22 5.52 9.96
CA ILE A 425 5.10 4.60 10.16
C ILE A 425 4.51 4.80 11.57
N MET A 426 3.19 4.88 11.63
CA MET A 426 2.46 5.14 12.88
C MET A 426 1.39 4.10 13.12
N LEU A 427 1.19 3.80 14.41
CA LEU A 427 0.21 2.83 14.90
C LEU A 427 -0.87 3.58 15.71
N ILE A 428 -2.12 3.38 15.33
CA ILE A 428 -3.29 4.04 15.90
C ILE A 428 -4.27 2.96 16.41
N PRO A 429 -4.86 3.07 17.60
CA PRO A 429 -5.90 2.13 18.02
C PRO A 429 -7.13 2.24 17.09
N LEU A 430 -7.66 1.10 16.64
CA LEU A 430 -8.90 1.08 15.85
C LEU A 430 -10.11 1.50 16.68
N LEU A 431 -10.14 1.10 17.93
CA LEU A 431 -11.16 1.45 18.92
C LEU A 431 -10.47 2.18 20.09
N PRO A 432 -10.30 3.51 20.01
CA PRO A 432 -9.64 4.31 21.05
C PRO A 432 -10.47 4.46 22.32
#